data_b24fa3c1ab87d60ad9c6c973196f43da
#
_entry.id   b24fa3c1ab87d60ad9c6c973196f43da
#
_cell.length_a   1.000
_cell.length_b   1.000
_cell.length_c   1.000
_cell.angle_alpha   90.00
_cell.angle_beta   90.00
_cell.angle_gamma   90.00
#
_symmetry.space_group_name_H-M   'P 1'
#
loop_
_entity.id
_entity.type
_entity.pdbx_description
1 polymer ?
#
loop_
_entity_poly.entity_id
_entity_poly.type
_entity_poly.pdbx_seq_one_letter_code
_entity_poly.pdbx_strand_id
1 'polypeptide(L)'
;MLSRFRLRLTRRRVIIIVAAVVVATGGGVAWAATRPAADATTTSFATATTATLKQTVSSSGTIQPAQQQNLNFAVSGQVTGVTATVGQQVTAGQALATVNSAALAANVAEAQATVSTDQARLSSDQTAGASSAQIAADQAAVTAAQNSLTNAQNALGEATLTSPIDGTVASVNLTVGQQVSGGSTSSNGSGSGERTNYL
;
A
#
# COMPACT_ATOMS: atom_id res chain seq x y z
N MET A 1 -93.59 84.39 -5.77
CA MET A 1 -94.89 83.64 -5.62
C MET A 1 -94.56 82.14 -5.69
N LEU A 2 -94.70 81.52 -4.54
CA LEU A 2 -94.37 80.05 -4.36
C LEU A 2 -95.60 79.23 -4.86
N SER A 3 -95.40 78.42 -5.85
CA SER A 3 -96.37 77.37 -6.26
C SER A 3 -95.89 76.04 -5.65
N ARG A 4 -96.61 75.58 -4.65
CA ARG A 4 -96.40 74.26 -4.01
C ARG A 4 -96.98 73.17 -4.92
N PHE A 5 -96.18 72.44 -5.55
CA PHE A 5 -96.53 71.24 -6.29
C PHE A 5 -96.61 70.05 -5.31
N ARG A 6 -97.82 69.69 -4.84
CA ARG A 6 -98.09 68.50 -4.04
C ARG A 6 -98.18 67.26 -4.98
N LEU A 7 -97.15 66.52 -5.15
CA LEU A 7 -97.19 65.26 -5.85
C LEU A 7 -97.94 64.23 -4.97
N ARG A 8 -99.18 63.90 -5.27
CA ARG A 8 -99.82 62.73 -4.65
C ARG A 8 -99.23 61.45 -5.26
N LEU A 9 -98.23 60.90 -4.63
CA LEU A 9 -97.73 59.57 -4.99
C LEU A 9 -98.73 58.52 -4.50
N THR A 10 -99.39 57.85 -5.43
CA THR A 10 -100.21 56.71 -5.10
C THR A 10 -99.36 55.56 -4.55
N ARG A 11 -99.88 54.90 -3.48
CA ARG A 11 -99.15 53.81 -2.78
C ARG A 11 -98.49 52.80 -3.72
N ARG A 12 -99.10 52.53 -4.87
CA ARG A 12 -98.53 51.62 -5.89
C ARG A 12 -97.22 52.13 -6.54
N ARG A 13 -97.06 53.46 -6.77
CA ARG A 13 -95.85 54.05 -7.35
C ARG A 13 -94.71 54.09 -6.35
N VAL A 14 -94.97 54.27 -5.07
CA VAL A 14 -93.99 54.19 -4.00
C VAL A 14 -93.45 52.77 -3.85
N ILE A 15 -94.30 51.74 -3.91
CA ILE A 15 -93.88 50.36 -3.86
C ILE A 15 -92.98 49.97 -5.06
N ILE A 16 -93.33 50.48 -6.26
CA ILE A 16 -92.46 50.19 -7.46
C ILE A 16 -91.13 50.88 -7.36
N ILE A 17 -91.08 52.10 -6.83
CA ILE A 17 -89.80 52.83 -6.66
C ILE A 17 -88.98 52.15 -5.60
N VAL A 18 -89.51 51.72 -4.48
CA VAL A 18 -88.83 50.99 -3.42
C VAL A 18 -88.32 49.62 -3.94
N ALA A 19 -89.14 48.89 -4.69
CA ALA A 19 -88.73 47.63 -5.33
C ALA A 19 -87.56 47.82 -6.32
N ALA A 20 -87.64 48.87 -7.14
CA ALA A 20 -86.57 49.20 -8.08
C ALA A 20 -85.26 49.58 -7.39
N VAL A 21 -85.31 50.28 -6.27
CA VAL A 21 -84.14 50.64 -5.46
C VAL A 21 -83.58 49.40 -4.79
N VAL A 22 -84.35 48.48 -4.28
CA VAL A 22 -83.91 47.25 -3.68
C VAL A 22 -83.21 46.32 -4.70
N VAL A 23 -83.79 46.22 -5.91
CA VAL A 23 -83.17 45.45 -7.00
C VAL A 23 -81.89 46.09 -7.50
N ALA A 24 -81.88 47.43 -7.59
CA ALA A 24 -80.65 48.12 -8.03
C ALA A 24 -79.47 48.03 -6.99
N THR A 25 -79.86 48.15 -5.71
CA THR A 25 -78.83 48.03 -4.64
C THR A 25 -78.38 46.57 -4.40
N GLY A 26 -79.34 45.62 -4.40
CA GLY A 26 -79.06 44.19 -4.25
C GLY A 26 -78.28 43.62 -5.43
N GLY A 27 -78.66 43.99 -6.65
CA GLY A 27 -77.95 43.55 -7.87
C GLY A 27 -76.58 44.13 -8.01
N GLY A 28 -76.39 45.39 -7.57
CA GLY A 28 -75.07 46.03 -7.58
C GLY A 28 -74.09 45.38 -6.63
N VAL A 29 -74.54 45.04 -5.41
CA VAL A 29 -73.65 44.36 -4.42
C VAL A 29 -73.37 42.94 -4.85
N ALA A 30 -74.32 42.19 -5.41
CA ALA A 30 -74.14 40.83 -5.90
C ALA A 30 -73.14 40.81 -7.09
N TRP A 31 -73.23 41.81 -8.00
CA TRP A 31 -72.28 41.90 -9.13
C TRP A 31 -70.89 42.31 -8.71
N ALA A 32 -70.71 43.12 -7.68
CA ALA A 32 -69.47 43.49 -7.12
C ALA A 32 -68.77 42.29 -6.38
N ALA A 33 -69.65 41.45 -5.73
CA ALA A 33 -69.14 40.27 -5.00
C ALA A 33 -68.77 39.09 -5.91
N THR A 34 -69.26 39.05 -7.16
CA THR A 34 -68.93 37.99 -8.13
C THR A 34 -67.83 38.35 -9.12
N ARG A 35 -67.22 39.51 -8.95
CA ARG A 35 -66.02 39.81 -9.74
C ARG A 35 -64.93 38.84 -9.32
N PRO A 36 -64.41 37.99 -10.23
CA PRO A 36 -63.19 37.24 -9.88
C PRO A 36 -62.11 38.23 -9.51
N ALA A 37 -61.54 38.08 -8.32
CA ALA A 37 -60.32 38.82 -7.95
C ALA A 37 -59.32 38.57 -9.06
N ALA A 38 -58.89 39.64 -9.71
CA ALA A 38 -57.80 39.53 -10.65
C ALA A 38 -56.63 38.89 -9.88
N ASP A 39 -56.25 37.68 -10.30
CA ASP A 39 -55.05 37.02 -9.74
C ASP A 39 -53.91 38.02 -9.82
N ALA A 40 -53.55 38.57 -8.67
CA ALA A 40 -52.34 39.36 -8.59
C ALA A 40 -51.19 38.43 -8.91
N THR A 41 -50.72 38.47 -10.14
CA THR A 41 -49.53 37.78 -10.54
C THR A 41 -48.39 38.29 -9.67
N THR A 42 -48.08 37.50 -8.62
CA THR A 42 -46.94 37.76 -7.77
C THR A 42 -45.71 37.42 -8.61
N THR A 43 -45.11 38.41 -9.24
CA THR A 43 -43.87 38.26 -9.95
C THR A 43 -42.78 38.08 -8.90
N SER A 44 -42.34 36.83 -8.72
CA SER A 44 -41.19 36.51 -7.89
C SER A 44 -39.90 36.74 -8.70
N PHE A 45 -39.15 37.71 -8.30
CA PHE A 45 -37.82 37.93 -8.87
C PHE A 45 -36.84 37.06 -8.11
N ALA A 46 -36.24 36.07 -8.79
CA ALA A 46 -35.12 35.32 -8.29
C ALA A 46 -33.82 36.03 -8.71
N THR A 47 -33.07 36.46 -7.75
CA THR A 47 -31.72 37.01 -8.02
C THR A 47 -30.78 35.86 -8.33
N ALA A 48 -30.25 35.78 -9.53
CA ALA A 48 -29.21 34.86 -9.89
C ALA A 48 -27.89 35.32 -9.26
N THR A 49 -27.38 34.55 -8.31
CA THR A 49 -26.05 34.77 -7.75
C THR A 49 -25.07 33.82 -8.38
N THR A 50 -23.92 34.33 -8.83
CA THR A 50 -22.81 33.50 -9.28
C THR A 50 -22.06 32.98 -8.04
N ALA A 51 -22.02 31.66 -7.87
CA ALA A 51 -21.22 31.00 -6.85
C ALA A 51 -20.04 30.30 -7.52
N THR A 52 -18.83 30.53 -6.97
CA THR A 52 -17.65 29.79 -7.41
C THR A 52 -17.64 28.44 -6.71
N LEU A 53 -17.89 27.38 -7.44
CA LEU A 53 -17.76 26.01 -6.96
C LEU A 53 -16.28 25.61 -7.04
N LYS A 54 -15.64 25.45 -5.89
CA LYS A 54 -14.33 24.82 -5.81
C LYS A 54 -14.54 23.32 -5.67
N GLN A 55 -14.26 22.58 -6.74
CA GLN A 55 -14.20 21.14 -6.69
C GLN A 55 -12.79 20.72 -6.28
N THR A 56 -12.64 20.23 -5.06
CA THR A 56 -11.40 19.60 -4.59
C THR A 56 -11.49 18.10 -4.83
N VAL A 57 -10.57 17.59 -5.62
CA VAL A 57 -10.37 16.14 -5.77
C VAL A 57 -9.21 15.76 -4.85
N SER A 58 -9.50 15.00 -3.80
CA SER A 58 -8.48 14.39 -2.95
C SER A 58 -8.21 12.98 -3.45
N SER A 59 -6.96 12.69 -3.78
CA SER A 59 -6.50 11.35 -4.10
C SER A 59 -5.54 10.91 -3.00
N SER A 60 -5.75 9.72 -2.45
CA SER A 60 -4.82 9.07 -1.55
C SER A 60 -4.11 7.94 -2.31
N GLY A 61 -2.80 7.87 -2.20
CA GLY A 61 -1.99 6.80 -2.76
C GLY A 61 -0.96 6.35 -1.74
N THR A 62 -0.59 5.09 -1.81
CA THR A 62 0.55 4.54 -1.05
C THR A 62 1.79 4.60 -1.91
N ILE A 63 2.86 5.18 -1.37
CA ILE A 63 4.18 5.15 -2.01
C ILE A 63 4.82 3.82 -1.63
N GLN A 64 5.17 3.03 -2.63
CA GLN A 64 5.95 1.82 -2.44
C GLN A 64 7.31 1.98 -3.10
N PRO A 65 8.40 1.44 -2.51
CA PRO A 65 9.70 1.46 -3.14
C PRO A 65 9.66 0.64 -4.44
N ALA A 66 10.43 1.08 -5.45
CA ALA A 66 10.51 0.41 -6.74
C ALA A 66 11.16 -0.98 -6.65
N GLN A 67 12.08 -1.15 -5.69
CA GLN A 67 12.73 -2.41 -5.37
C GLN A 67 12.79 -2.59 -3.86
N GLN A 68 12.44 -3.76 -3.40
CA GLN A 68 12.53 -4.18 -2.00
C GLN A 68 13.07 -5.59 -1.97
N GLN A 69 14.10 -5.81 -1.17
CA GLN A 69 14.73 -7.12 -0.96
C GLN A 69 14.56 -7.53 0.49
N ASN A 70 14.05 -8.74 0.69
CA ASN A 70 14.03 -9.38 2.00
C ASN A 70 15.28 -10.27 2.10
N LEU A 71 16.14 -9.98 3.05
CA LEU A 71 17.39 -10.70 3.23
C LEU A 71 17.27 -11.68 4.38
N ASN A 72 17.70 -12.92 4.14
CA ASN A 72 17.77 -13.98 5.12
C ASN A 72 19.15 -14.63 5.08
N PHE A 73 19.59 -15.19 6.19
CA PHE A 73 20.80 -16.00 6.19
C PHE A 73 20.59 -17.29 5.39
N ALA A 74 21.56 -17.66 4.55
CA ALA A 74 21.55 -18.92 3.83
C ALA A 74 21.98 -20.09 4.73
N VAL A 75 22.73 -19.81 5.80
CA VAL A 75 23.22 -20.80 6.78
C VAL A 75 22.52 -20.61 8.13
N SER A 76 22.37 -21.73 8.86
CA SER A 76 21.83 -21.71 10.22
C SER A 76 22.93 -21.37 11.22
N GLY A 77 22.57 -20.61 12.25
CA GLY A 77 23.51 -20.24 13.31
C GLY A 77 22.94 -19.27 14.31
N GLN A 78 23.69 -18.96 15.35
CA GLN A 78 23.36 -17.92 16.29
C GLN A 78 23.91 -16.58 15.81
N VAL A 79 23.09 -15.53 15.81
CA VAL A 79 23.52 -14.18 15.43
C VAL A 79 24.52 -13.66 16.45
N THR A 80 25.72 -13.33 15.98
CA THR A 80 26.83 -12.81 16.79
C THR A 80 26.93 -11.29 16.73
N GLY A 81 26.46 -10.68 15.62
CA GLY A 81 26.51 -9.24 15.45
C GLY A 81 25.47 -8.77 14.45
N VAL A 82 24.90 -7.58 14.71
CA VAL A 82 24.03 -6.85 13.79
C VAL A 82 24.59 -5.45 13.69
N THR A 83 25.05 -5.09 12.49
CA THR A 83 25.66 -3.78 12.19
C THR A 83 24.70 -2.84 11.50
N ALA A 84 23.66 -3.39 10.89
CA ALA A 84 22.63 -2.60 10.19
C ALA A 84 21.66 -1.96 11.18
N THR A 85 21.30 -0.70 10.92
CA THR A 85 20.28 0.04 11.66
C THR A 85 19.18 0.53 10.72
N VAL A 86 17.95 0.63 11.23
CA VAL A 86 16.81 1.12 10.45
C VAL A 86 17.08 2.55 10.00
N GLY A 87 16.86 2.85 8.71
CA GLY A 87 17.13 4.14 8.10
C GLY A 87 18.57 4.32 7.61
N GLN A 88 19.46 3.36 7.83
CA GLN A 88 20.84 3.41 7.36
C GLN A 88 20.91 3.21 5.85
N GLN A 89 21.74 3.99 5.17
CA GLN A 89 22.12 3.74 3.78
C GLN A 89 23.19 2.67 3.74
N VAL A 90 23.04 1.69 2.84
CA VAL A 90 23.95 0.58 2.63
C VAL A 90 24.29 0.47 1.16
N THR A 91 25.50 -0.02 0.88
CA THR A 91 25.98 -0.30 -0.48
C THR A 91 25.97 -1.80 -0.75
N ALA A 92 25.90 -2.16 -2.03
CA ALA A 92 26.03 -3.56 -2.45
C ALA A 92 27.32 -4.18 -1.92
N GLY A 93 27.23 -5.37 -1.32
CA GLY A 93 28.35 -6.06 -0.66
C GLY A 93 28.62 -5.65 0.78
N GLN A 94 27.94 -4.66 1.33
CA GLN A 94 28.11 -4.24 2.72
C GLN A 94 27.58 -5.29 3.68
N ALA A 95 28.36 -5.64 4.71
CA ALA A 95 27.96 -6.56 5.76
C ALA A 95 26.92 -5.91 6.69
N LEU A 96 25.82 -6.61 6.92
CA LEU A 96 24.66 -6.15 7.70
C LEU A 96 24.53 -6.89 9.03
N ALA A 97 24.81 -8.18 9.03
CA ALA A 97 24.78 -9.03 10.23
C ALA A 97 25.70 -10.24 10.04
N THR A 98 26.06 -10.87 11.15
CA THR A 98 26.92 -12.06 11.16
C THR A 98 26.34 -13.13 12.09
N VAL A 99 26.51 -14.40 11.72
CA VAL A 99 26.18 -15.54 12.59
C VAL A 99 27.48 -16.22 13.03
N ASN A 100 27.40 -17.05 14.06
CA ASN A 100 28.53 -17.85 14.55
C ASN A 100 29.04 -18.79 13.43
N SER A 101 30.24 -18.55 12.96
CA SER A 101 30.86 -19.26 11.86
C SER A 101 31.95 -20.25 12.29
N ALA A 102 32.07 -20.48 13.60
CA ALA A 102 33.19 -21.34 14.11
C ALA A 102 33.13 -22.77 13.53
N ALA A 103 31.91 -23.37 13.45
CA ALA A 103 31.75 -24.68 12.85
C ALA A 103 32.03 -24.67 11.33
N LEU A 104 31.64 -23.63 10.63
CA LEU A 104 31.89 -23.46 9.20
C LEU A 104 33.40 -23.27 8.91
N ALA A 105 34.09 -22.52 9.76
CA ALA A 105 35.52 -22.36 9.67
C ALA A 105 36.26 -23.70 9.92
N ALA A 106 35.80 -24.51 10.85
CA ALA A 106 36.32 -25.86 11.06
C ALA A 106 36.12 -26.76 9.81
N ASN A 107 34.96 -26.69 9.17
CA ASN A 107 34.71 -27.45 7.93
C ASN A 107 35.60 -26.99 6.78
N VAL A 108 35.94 -25.71 6.67
CA VAL A 108 36.91 -25.20 5.70
C VAL A 108 38.30 -25.78 6.00
N ALA A 109 38.70 -25.79 7.26
CA ALA A 109 40.03 -26.35 7.65
C ALA A 109 40.14 -27.86 7.36
N GLU A 110 39.06 -28.62 7.60
CA GLU A 110 38.96 -30.04 7.28
C GLU A 110 39.07 -30.30 5.76
N ALA A 111 38.25 -29.56 4.97
CA ALA A 111 38.30 -29.65 3.52
C ALA A 111 39.68 -29.27 2.95
N GLN A 112 40.37 -28.27 3.53
CA GLN A 112 41.71 -27.88 3.16
C GLN A 112 42.74 -29.00 3.45
N ALA A 113 42.60 -29.66 4.60
CA ALA A 113 43.45 -30.81 4.96
C ALA A 113 43.27 -31.98 4.00
N THR A 114 42.02 -32.25 3.57
CA THR A 114 41.72 -33.28 2.58
C THR A 114 42.38 -32.98 1.24
N VAL A 115 42.27 -31.73 0.74
CA VAL A 115 42.97 -31.30 -0.50
C VAL A 115 44.46 -31.53 -0.39
N SER A 116 45.04 -31.15 0.75
CA SER A 116 46.50 -31.32 0.97
C SER A 116 46.93 -32.79 0.97
N THR A 117 46.10 -33.66 1.56
CA THR A 117 46.35 -35.11 1.62
C THR A 117 46.26 -35.73 0.23
N ASP A 118 45.23 -35.40 -0.54
CA ASP A 118 45.04 -35.95 -1.90
C ASP A 118 46.14 -35.44 -2.86
N GLN A 119 46.55 -34.17 -2.72
CA GLN A 119 47.69 -33.64 -3.50
C GLN A 119 48.98 -34.34 -3.17
N ALA A 120 49.26 -34.60 -1.89
CA ALA A 120 50.44 -35.35 -1.46
C ALA A 120 50.44 -36.79 -2.01
N ARG A 121 49.27 -37.44 -1.99
CA ARG A 121 49.07 -38.77 -2.57
C ARG A 121 49.34 -38.77 -4.08
N LEU A 122 48.74 -37.84 -4.82
CA LEU A 122 48.97 -37.70 -6.26
C LEU A 122 50.49 -37.51 -6.57
N SER A 123 51.17 -36.65 -5.81
CA SER A 123 52.60 -36.39 -5.98
C SER A 123 53.43 -37.65 -5.69
N SER A 124 53.07 -38.41 -4.63
CA SER A 124 53.70 -39.66 -4.29
C SER A 124 53.60 -40.72 -5.39
N ASP A 125 52.37 -40.89 -5.90
CA ASP A 125 52.04 -41.86 -6.94
C ASP A 125 52.70 -41.49 -8.30
N GLN A 126 52.79 -40.21 -8.63
CA GLN A 126 53.53 -39.72 -9.78
C GLN A 126 55.06 -40.05 -9.67
N THR A 127 55.60 -39.81 -8.47
CA THR A 127 57.07 -40.08 -8.22
C THR A 127 57.33 -41.57 -8.22
N ALA A 128 56.40 -42.38 -7.72
CA ALA A 128 56.54 -43.83 -7.68
C ALA A 128 56.35 -44.49 -9.06
N GLY A 129 55.87 -43.71 -10.10
CA GLY A 129 55.63 -44.27 -11.42
C GLY A 129 54.37 -45.14 -11.48
N ALA A 130 53.35 -44.75 -10.71
CA ALA A 130 52.05 -45.43 -10.69
C ALA A 130 51.41 -45.44 -12.08
N SER A 131 50.46 -46.36 -12.31
CA SER A 131 49.77 -46.47 -13.60
C SER A 131 49.01 -45.18 -13.95
N SER A 132 48.83 -44.88 -15.22
CA SER A 132 48.05 -43.73 -15.69
C SER A 132 46.61 -43.74 -15.17
N ALA A 133 46.01 -44.92 -14.97
CA ALA A 133 44.69 -45.06 -14.37
C ALA A 133 44.70 -44.62 -12.88
N GLN A 134 45.75 -44.98 -12.12
CA GLN A 134 45.85 -44.55 -10.74
C GLN A 134 46.04 -43.05 -10.62
N ILE A 135 46.96 -42.47 -11.42
CA ILE A 135 47.17 -41.02 -11.46
C ILE A 135 45.93 -40.27 -11.85
N ALA A 136 45.11 -40.78 -12.80
CA ALA A 136 43.82 -40.18 -13.16
C ALA A 136 42.80 -40.25 -12.03
N ALA A 137 42.79 -41.35 -11.25
CA ALA A 137 41.95 -41.47 -10.08
C ALA A 137 42.32 -40.49 -8.98
N ASP A 138 43.62 -40.32 -8.72
CA ASP A 138 44.13 -39.36 -7.73
C ASP A 138 43.85 -37.90 -8.15
N GLN A 139 43.97 -37.57 -9.42
CA GLN A 139 43.59 -36.25 -9.97
C GLN A 139 42.10 -35.98 -9.77
N ALA A 140 41.22 -36.99 -10.00
CA ALA A 140 39.80 -36.88 -9.73
C ALA A 140 39.48 -36.66 -8.24
N ALA A 141 40.24 -37.36 -7.34
CA ALA A 141 40.13 -37.16 -5.89
C ALA A 141 40.52 -35.73 -5.48
N VAL A 142 41.64 -35.19 -5.98
CA VAL A 142 42.03 -33.79 -5.75
C VAL A 142 40.97 -32.83 -6.24
N THR A 143 40.39 -33.05 -7.41
CA THR A 143 39.30 -32.21 -7.95
C THR A 143 38.08 -32.25 -7.04
N ALA A 144 37.65 -33.43 -6.58
CA ALA A 144 36.52 -33.59 -5.66
C ALA A 144 36.80 -32.89 -4.32
N ALA A 145 37.98 -33.01 -3.76
CA ALA A 145 38.40 -32.34 -2.54
C ALA A 145 38.38 -30.80 -2.72
N GLN A 146 38.87 -30.28 -3.85
CA GLN A 146 38.80 -28.85 -4.18
C GLN A 146 37.39 -28.32 -4.28
N ASN A 147 36.48 -29.09 -4.88
CA ASN A 147 35.05 -28.74 -4.93
C ASN A 147 34.44 -28.69 -3.51
N SER A 148 34.77 -29.65 -2.66
CA SER A 148 34.36 -29.68 -1.25
C SER A 148 34.86 -28.44 -0.48
N LEU A 149 36.13 -28.07 -0.71
CA LEU A 149 36.71 -26.86 -0.11
C LEU A 149 35.99 -25.60 -0.57
N THR A 150 35.70 -25.48 -1.86
CA THR A 150 34.94 -24.36 -2.41
C THR A 150 33.56 -24.27 -1.78
N ASN A 151 32.84 -25.39 -1.63
CA ASN A 151 31.52 -25.43 -0.98
C ASN A 151 31.62 -25.00 0.49
N ALA A 152 32.62 -25.45 1.22
CA ALA A 152 32.83 -25.05 2.61
C ALA A 152 33.16 -23.54 2.74
N GLN A 153 33.98 -23.01 1.82
CA GLN A 153 34.28 -21.57 1.77
C GLN A 153 33.03 -20.71 1.45
N ASN A 154 32.20 -21.15 0.50
CA ASN A 154 30.96 -20.49 0.20
C ASN A 154 30.03 -20.46 1.41
N ALA A 155 29.84 -21.59 2.08
CA ALA A 155 29.03 -21.68 3.31
C ALA A 155 29.57 -20.76 4.41
N LEU A 156 30.92 -20.64 4.55
CA LEU A 156 31.52 -19.69 5.48
C LEU A 156 31.24 -18.24 5.08
N GLY A 157 31.26 -17.91 3.79
CA GLY A 157 30.91 -16.58 3.28
C GLY A 157 29.48 -16.21 3.57
N GLU A 158 28.55 -17.19 3.48
CA GLU A 158 27.13 -17.03 3.77
C GLU A 158 26.79 -16.82 5.26
N ALA A 159 27.77 -17.01 6.16
CA ALA A 159 27.66 -16.66 7.57
C ALA A 159 27.63 -15.14 7.80
N THR A 160 27.96 -14.35 6.78
CA THR A 160 27.85 -12.91 6.79
C THR A 160 26.71 -12.49 5.85
N LEU A 161 25.68 -11.87 6.40
CA LEU A 161 24.58 -11.33 5.61
C LEU A 161 25.03 -10.00 4.99
N THR A 162 25.05 -9.95 3.66
CA THR A 162 25.44 -8.75 2.90
C THR A 162 24.29 -8.20 2.09
N SER A 163 24.30 -6.89 1.83
CA SER A 163 23.32 -6.26 0.94
C SER A 163 23.64 -6.60 -0.51
N PRO A 164 22.69 -7.12 -1.31
CA PRO A 164 22.90 -7.36 -2.74
C PRO A 164 22.73 -6.09 -3.59
N ILE A 165 22.16 -5.03 -3.05
CA ILE A 165 21.83 -3.77 -3.74
C ILE A 165 22.23 -2.57 -2.89
N ASP A 166 22.37 -1.41 -3.53
CA ASP A 166 22.44 -0.13 -2.83
C ASP A 166 21.03 0.28 -2.40
N GLY A 167 20.90 0.79 -1.17
CA GLY A 167 19.59 1.16 -0.67
C GLY A 167 19.59 1.66 0.75
N THR A 168 18.39 1.71 1.33
CA THR A 168 18.16 2.08 2.72
C THR A 168 17.49 0.93 3.46
N VAL A 169 17.98 0.62 4.64
CA VAL A 169 17.43 -0.43 5.51
C VAL A 169 16.05 0.02 6.01
N ALA A 170 15.00 -0.68 5.62
CA ALA A 170 13.63 -0.36 5.99
C ALA A 170 13.26 -0.89 7.39
N SER A 171 13.70 -2.10 7.72
CA SER A 171 13.45 -2.74 9.01
C SER A 171 14.56 -3.72 9.35
N VAL A 172 14.80 -3.94 10.64
CA VAL A 172 15.74 -4.94 11.15
C VAL A 172 15.03 -5.76 12.22
N ASN A 173 14.84 -7.05 11.97
CA ASN A 173 14.17 -7.97 12.87
C ASN A 173 15.15 -8.99 13.51
N LEU A 174 16.44 -8.68 13.46
CA LEU A 174 17.51 -9.50 14.03
C LEU A 174 17.95 -8.96 15.37
N THR A 175 18.17 -9.88 16.32
CA THR A 175 18.79 -9.57 17.61
C THR A 175 20.00 -10.44 17.84
N VAL A 176 21.04 -9.86 18.46
CA VAL A 176 22.24 -10.62 18.86
C VAL A 176 21.84 -11.72 19.84
N GLY A 177 22.33 -12.93 19.60
CA GLY A 177 21.97 -14.13 20.39
C GLY A 177 20.80 -14.93 19.83
N GLN A 178 20.05 -14.40 18.86
CA GLN A 178 18.95 -15.09 18.21
C GLN A 178 19.46 -16.26 17.36
N GLN A 179 18.75 -17.39 17.41
CA GLN A 179 19.00 -18.51 16.50
C GLN A 179 18.27 -18.28 15.17
N VAL A 180 19.01 -18.34 14.08
CA VAL A 180 18.45 -18.27 12.73
C VAL A 180 18.60 -19.61 12.03
N SER A 181 17.62 -19.96 11.21
CA SER A 181 17.67 -21.13 10.34
C SER A 181 18.00 -20.68 8.93
N GLY A 182 19.02 -21.30 8.33
CA GLY A 182 19.33 -21.10 6.92
C GLY A 182 18.16 -21.58 6.06
N GLY A 183 17.66 -20.71 5.22
CA GLY A 183 16.60 -21.01 4.27
C GLY A 183 16.77 -20.19 3.01
N SER A 184 16.85 -20.84 1.87
CA SER A 184 16.67 -20.15 0.60
C SER A 184 15.28 -19.51 0.57
N THR A 185 15.20 -18.25 0.20
CA THR A 185 13.93 -17.56 -0.09
C THR A 185 13.19 -18.31 -1.18
N SER A 186 12.36 -19.26 -0.78
CA SER A 186 11.37 -19.83 -1.67
C SER A 186 10.26 -18.81 -1.80
N SER A 187 10.32 -17.98 -2.82
CA SER A 187 9.18 -17.22 -3.28
C SER A 187 8.20 -18.23 -3.88
N ASN A 188 7.28 -18.75 -3.10
CA ASN A 188 5.92 -18.96 -3.53
C ASN A 188 5.06 -19.68 -2.47
N GLY A 189 3.82 -19.20 -2.29
CA GLY A 189 2.71 -20.02 -1.85
C GLY A 189 2.27 -19.83 -0.41
N SER A 190 1.10 -19.23 -0.30
CA SER A 190 0.13 -19.29 0.79
C SER A 190 0.35 -20.41 1.81
N GLY A 191 0.64 -20.02 3.04
CA GLY A 191 0.64 -20.88 4.20
C GLY A 191 0.87 -20.03 5.42
N SER A 192 -0.15 -19.90 6.27
CA SER A 192 -0.09 -19.27 7.58
C SER A 192 1.00 -19.92 8.43
N GLY A 193 2.15 -19.30 8.45
CA GLY A 193 3.27 -19.63 9.32
C GLY A 193 4.02 -18.34 9.56
N GLU A 194 4.30 -18.08 10.79
CA GLU A 194 5.02 -16.93 11.31
C GLU A 194 6.25 -16.62 10.47
N ARG A 195 6.15 -15.62 9.61
CA ARG A 195 7.26 -15.18 8.77
C ARG A 195 8.08 -14.20 9.58
N THR A 196 9.19 -14.65 10.10
CA THR A 196 10.22 -13.76 10.64
C THR A 196 10.94 -13.15 9.44
N ASN A 197 10.52 -11.99 9.02
CA ASN A 197 11.21 -11.23 7.97
C ASN A 197 12.41 -10.52 8.61
N TYR A 198 13.60 -10.78 8.05
CA TYR A 198 14.85 -10.14 8.46
C TYR A 198 15.23 -9.11 7.41
N LEU A 199 15.23 -7.83 7.75
CA LEU A 199 15.64 -6.66 6.94
C LEU A 199 14.67 -6.24 5.83
#